data_5fd7087041af647d1433e5f6dbcdea19
#
_entry.id   5fd7087041af647d1433e5f6dbcdea19
#
_cell.length_a   1.000
_cell.length_b   1.000
_cell.length_c   1.000
_cell.angle_alpha   90.00
_cell.angle_beta   90.00
_cell.angle_gamma   90.00
#
_symmetry.space_group_name_H-M   'P 1'
#
loop_
_entity.id
_entity.type
_entity.pdbx_description
1 polymer ?
#
loop_
_entity_poly.entity_id
_entity_poly.type
_entity_poly.pdbx_seq_one_letter_code
_entity_poly.pdbx_strand_id
1 'polypeptide(L)'
;MRNSFVCLLLALPIAGCGTGPFQVKPPLENTEAAQPAVVVEPVEEVAVEEVRPAVRPPQNARTVEEFDTTTVEERVEAAAPATGGRSLGTTIASLGDPTKAGFWLETPLVDAPAKGRVVFPGSGKSAQVDLIPIDAPEGAGSRISLAAMRLIEAPLTDLPTIEVYIEG
;
A
#
# COMPACT_ATOMS: atom_id res chain seq x y z
N MET A 1 33.31 -0.54 35.86
CA MET A 1 32.43 -0.94 36.95
C MET A 1 31.55 -2.05 36.40
N ARG A 2 31.78 -3.25 36.92
CA ARG A 2 31.15 -4.53 36.50
C ARG A 2 29.85 -4.67 37.28
N ASN A 3 28.72 -4.93 36.61
CA ASN A 3 27.57 -5.51 37.28
C ASN A 3 27.07 -6.74 36.49
N SER A 4 27.47 -7.88 37.04
CA SER A 4 26.87 -9.18 36.84
C SER A 4 25.54 -9.24 37.56
N PHE A 5 24.49 -9.79 36.94
CA PHE A 5 23.34 -10.44 37.56
C PHE A 5 22.92 -11.57 36.62
N VAL A 6 23.30 -12.76 36.89
CA VAL A 6 22.76 -13.88 37.66
C VAL A 6 21.35 -14.33 37.22
N CYS A 7 21.40 -15.53 36.61
CA CYS A 7 20.41 -16.58 36.43
C CYS A 7 19.13 -16.51 37.28
N LEU A 8 18.00 -16.81 36.62
CA LEU A 8 17.00 -17.69 37.23
C LEU A 8 16.29 -18.55 36.15
N LEU A 9 16.64 -19.83 36.15
CA LEU A 9 15.94 -20.94 35.51
C LEU A 9 14.65 -21.23 36.29
N LEU A 10 13.52 -21.29 35.58
CA LEU A 10 12.33 -22.00 36.05
C LEU A 10 11.76 -22.85 34.93
N ALA A 11 12.01 -24.15 35.04
CA ALA A 11 11.39 -25.19 34.22
C ALA A 11 10.11 -25.64 34.91
N LEU A 12 9.01 -25.82 34.18
CA LEU A 12 7.88 -26.66 34.57
C LEU A 12 7.27 -27.34 33.35
N PRO A 13 7.14 -28.65 33.32
CA PRO A 13 6.45 -29.39 32.27
C PRO A 13 4.98 -29.64 32.66
N ILE A 14 4.05 -29.50 31.72
CA ILE A 14 2.73 -30.13 31.88
C ILE A 14 2.38 -30.82 30.57
N ALA A 15 2.40 -32.14 30.65
CA ALA A 15 1.84 -33.08 29.70
C ALA A 15 0.30 -33.08 29.84
N GLY A 16 -0.41 -33.10 28.75
CA GLY A 16 -1.86 -33.23 28.67
C GLY A 16 -2.26 -33.92 27.39
N CYS A 17 -2.23 -35.25 27.34
CA CYS A 17 -2.91 -36.06 26.32
C CYS A 17 -4.42 -36.02 26.56
N GLY A 18 -5.18 -35.64 25.54
CA GLY A 18 -6.63 -35.74 25.51
C GLY A 18 -7.08 -36.34 24.18
N THR A 19 -7.14 -37.67 24.11
CA THR A 19 -7.83 -38.42 23.06
C THR A 19 -9.32 -38.38 23.31
N GLY A 20 -10.11 -37.90 22.37
CA GLY A 20 -11.58 -38.01 22.37
C GLY A 20 -12.07 -38.51 21.01
N PRO A 21 -13.05 -39.41 20.98
CA PRO A 21 -13.33 -40.28 19.84
C PRO A 21 -14.23 -39.63 18.78
N PHE A 22 -13.99 -40.08 17.56
CA PHE A 22 -14.83 -39.91 16.41
C PHE A 22 -16.30 -40.28 16.69
N GLN A 23 -17.22 -39.39 16.32
CA GLN A 23 -18.62 -39.74 16.22
C GLN A 23 -19.13 -39.50 14.79
N VAL A 24 -19.56 -40.61 14.25
CA VAL A 24 -20.11 -40.81 12.91
C VAL A 24 -21.53 -40.22 12.84
N LYS A 25 -21.80 -39.55 11.75
CA LYS A 25 -23.11 -39.02 11.30
C LYS A 25 -24.04 -40.19 10.90
N PRO A 26 -25.37 -40.03 11.04
CA PRO A 26 -26.29 -40.47 10.01
C PRO A 26 -27.20 -39.34 9.46
N PRO A 27 -27.87 -39.58 8.36
CA PRO A 27 -28.34 -38.54 7.44
C PRO A 27 -29.84 -38.26 7.49
N LEU A 28 -30.18 -37.07 6.93
CA LEU A 28 -31.43 -36.70 6.28
C LEU A 28 -32.74 -36.79 7.05
N GLU A 29 -33.35 -35.65 7.32
CA GLU A 29 -34.76 -35.47 6.95
C GLU A 29 -35.07 -33.98 6.64
N ASN A 30 -35.70 -33.84 5.51
CA ASN A 30 -36.20 -32.64 4.91
C ASN A 30 -37.49 -32.25 5.63
N THR A 31 -37.54 -31.02 6.18
CA THR A 31 -38.82 -30.43 6.52
C THR A 31 -38.79 -28.95 6.16
N GLU A 32 -39.51 -28.67 5.12
CA GLU A 32 -40.05 -27.41 4.66
C GLU A 32 -40.89 -26.73 5.77
N ALA A 33 -40.63 -25.50 6.07
CA ALA A 33 -41.56 -24.36 6.21
C ALA A 33 -41.05 -23.29 7.20
N ALA A 34 -41.32 -22.07 6.77
CA ALA A 34 -41.35 -20.81 7.52
C ALA A 34 -40.10 -19.95 7.46
N GLN A 35 -40.09 -19.07 6.47
CA GLN A 35 -39.33 -17.83 6.47
C GLN A 35 -39.85 -16.88 7.55
N PRO A 36 -39.01 -16.31 8.43
CA PRO A 36 -39.27 -15.02 9.02
C PRO A 36 -38.64 -13.94 8.14
N ALA A 37 -39.42 -12.90 7.91
CA ALA A 37 -39.07 -11.69 7.18
C ALA A 37 -37.73 -11.11 7.65
N VAL A 38 -36.76 -11.02 6.74
CA VAL A 38 -35.55 -10.24 6.94
C VAL A 38 -35.93 -8.77 6.84
N VAL A 39 -35.92 -8.10 7.97
CA VAL A 39 -35.93 -6.65 8.05
C VAL A 39 -34.59 -6.19 7.44
N VAL A 40 -34.69 -5.63 6.25
CA VAL A 40 -33.56 -4.99 5.58
C VAL A 40 -33.38 -3.64 6.27
N GLU A 41 -32.45 -3.54 7.22
CA GLU A 41 -31.94 -2.25 7.64
C GLU A 41 -31.21 -1.60 6.44
N PRO A 42 -31.38 -0.30 6.20
CA PRO A 42 -30.69 0.37 5.12
C PRO A 42 -29.18 0.33 5.42
N VAL A 43 -28.46 -0.48 4.67
CA VAL A 43 -27.00 -0.39 4.61
C VAL A 43 -26.69 1.00 4.07
N GLU A 44 -26.06 1.83 4.89
CA GLU A 44 -25.40 3.04 4.45
C GLU A 44 -24.54 2.69 3.24
N GLU A 45 -24.88 3.32 2.12
CA GLU A 45 -24.15 3.25 0.87
C GLU A 45 -22.76 3.84 1.11
N VAL A 46 -21.82 2.96 1.53
CA VAL A 46 -20.42 3.31 1.53
C VAL A 46 -20.10 3.62 0.08
N ALA A 47 -19.80 4.88 -0.21
CA ALA A 47 -19.35 5.31 -1.52
C ALA A 47 -18.14 4.44 -1.90
N VAL A 48 -18.39 3.45 -2.73
CA VAL A 48 -17.35 2.66 -3.37
C VAL A 48 -16.67 3.63 -4.31
N GLU A 49 -15.52 4.16 -3.90
CA GLU A 49 -14.64 4.92 -4.77
C GLU A 49 -14.37 4.02 -5.98
N GLU A 50 -14.91 4.43 -7.10
CA GLU A 50 -14.88 3.67 -8.36
C GLU A 50 -13.42 3.53 -8.78
N VAL A 51 -12.79 2.42 -8.38
CA VAL A 51 -11.44 2.07 -8.78
C VAL A 51 -11.46 1.88 -10.29
N ARG A 52 -11.20 2.95 -11.03
CA ARG A 52 -11.04 2.90 -12.48
C ARG A 52 -9.88 1.95 -12.79
N PRO A 53 -10.09 0.94 -13.63
CA PRO A 53 -9.01 0.02 -13.95
C PRO A 53 -7.87 0.80 -14.60
N ALA A 54 -6.71 0.79 -13.97
CA ALA A 54 -5.51 1.41 -14.49
C ALA A 54 -5.22 0.87 -15.90
N VAL A 55 -5.19 1.75 -16.88
CA VAL A 55 -4.94 1.39 -18.27
C VAL A 55 -3.49 0.94 -18.41
N ARG A 56 -3.28 -0.32 -18.80
CA ARG A 56 -1.93 -0.84 -19.04
C ARG A 56 -1.34 -0.26 -20.32
N PRO A 57 -0.03 0.03 -20.34
CA PRO A 57 0.65 0.42 -21.56
C PRO A 57 0.52 -0.65 -22.65
N PRO A 58 0.54 -0.27 -23.94
CA PRO A 58 0.56 -1.22 -25.04
C PRO A 58 1.79 -2.12 -24.99
N GLN A 59 1.67 -3.38 -25.40
CA GLN A 59 2.79 -4.36 -25.35
C GLN A 59 4.00 -3.96 -26.21
N ASN A 60 3.81 -3.07 -27.15
CA ASN A 60 4.87 -2.53 -28.01
C ASN A 60 5.36 -1.14 -27.58
N ALA A 61 4.98 -0.66 -26.39
CA ALA A 61 5.44 0.61 -25.85
C ALA A 61 6.98 0.66 -25.79
N ARG A 62 7.56 1.77 -26.28
CA ARG A 62 9.01 1.99 -26.35
C ARG A 62 9.42 3.37 -25.90
N THR A 63 8.48 4.30 -25.82
CA THR A 63 8.73 5.68 -25.40
C THR A 63 8.10 5.94 -24.02
N VAL A 64 8.64 6.95 -23.34
CA VAL A 64 8.12 7.37 -22.03
C VAL A 64 6.65 7.75 -22.10
N GLU A 65 6.24 8.37 -23.19
CA GLU A 65 4.85 8.79 -23.45
C GLU A 65 3.92 7.59 -23.62
N GLU A 66 4.38 6.51 -24.26
CA GLU A 66 3.58 5.29 -24.44
C GLU A 66 3.42 4.50 -23.13
N PHE A 67 4.38 4.61 -22.22
CA PHE A 67 4.30 4.01 -20.89
C PHE A 67 3.46 4.84 -19.91
N ASP A 68 3.36 6.15 -20.12
CA ASP A 68 2.57 7.04 -19.26
C ASP A 68 1.11 7.06 -19.72
N THR A 69 0.32 6.16 -19.19
CA THR A 69 -1.12 6.02 -19.50
C THR A 69 -2.03 6.88 -18.61
N THR A 70 -1.47 7.78 -17.81
CA THR A 70 -2.25 8.67 -16.96
C THR A 70 -3.02 9.72 -17.76
N THR A 71 -4.25 9.97 -17.35
CA THR A 71 -5.10 11.01 -17.97
C THR A 71 -4.70 12.41 -17.53
N VAL A 72 -5.21 13.43 -18.21
CA VAL A 72 -4.99 14.83 -17.82
C VAL A 72 -5.60 15.10 -16.44
N GLU A 73 -6.78 14.54 -16.20
CA GLU A 73 -7.53 14.68 -14.95
C GLU A 73 -6.75 14.08 -13.77
N GLU A 74 -6.23 12.86 -13.92
CA GLU A 74 -5.40 12.20 -12.89
C GLU A 74 -4.12 13.00 -12.60
N ARG A 75 -3.50 13.60 -13.61
CA ARG A 75 -2.32 14.45 -13.40
C ARG A 75 -2.66 15.74 -12.67
N VAL A 76 -3.80 16.35 -12.97
CA VAL A 76 -4.27 17.56 -12.27
C VAL A 76 -4.58 17.24 -10.82
N GLU A 77 -5.23 16.11 -10.56
CA GLU A 77 -5.49 15.63 -9.19
C GLU A 77 -4.20 15.35 -8.44
N ALA A 78 -3.28 14.60 -9.03
CA ALA A 78 -2.00 14.29 -8.42
C ALA A 78 -1.10 15.53 -8.20
N ALA A 79 -1.25 16.56 -9.03
CA ALA A 79 -0.53 17.82 -8.90
C ALA A 79 -1.19 18.79 -7.91
N ALA A 80 -2.39 18.48 -7.42
CA ALA A 80 -3.11 19.38 -6.52
C ALA A 80 -2.31 19.61 -5.23
N PRO A 81 -2.23 20.86 -4.72
CA PRO A 81 -1.53 21.15 -3.49
C PRO A 81 -2.18 20.40 -2.32
N ALA A 82 -1.50 19.45 -1.74
CA ALA A 82 -1.94 18.85 -0.49
C ALA A 82 -1.62 19.77 0.66
N THR A 83 -2.64 20.12 1.44
CA THR A 83 -2.50 20.88 2.68
C THR A 83 -2.43 19.92 3.86
N GLY A 84 -1.31 19.94 4.58
CA GLY A 84 -1.11 19.07 5.74
C GLY A 84 -0.27 17.82 5.43
N GLY A 85 -0.38 16.85 6.30
CA GLY A 85 0.39 15.62 6.25
C GLY A 85 1.62 15.62 7.17
N ARG A 86 1.98 14.42 7.64
CA ARG A 86 3.17 14.22 8.49
C ARG A 86 4.34 13.81 7.60
N SER A 87 5.49 14.47 7.78
CA SER A 87 6.72 14.05 7.09
C SER A 87 7.16 12.66 7.58
N LEU A 88 7.48 11.81 6.62
CA LEU A 88 8.11 10.50 6.85
C LEU A 88 9.64 10.58 6.67
N GLY A 89 10.16 11.73 6.22
CA GLY A 89 11.58 11.94 5.94
C GLY A 89 11.91 11.94 4.46
N THR A 90 13.14 11.62 4.14
CA THR A 90 13.67 11.59 2.78
C THR A 90 14.04 10.17 2.36
N THR A 91 13.94 9.88 1.07
CA THR A 91 14.39 8.62 0.49
C THR A 91 15.05 8.86 -0.87
N ILE A 92 15.96 7.98 -1.25
CA ILE A 92 16.47 7.93 -2.61
C ILE A 92 15.45 7.16 -3.45
N ALA A 93 14.97 7.77 -4.52
CA ALA A 93 13.98 7.16 -5.41
C ALA A 93 14.62 6.69 -6.71
N SER A 94 14.27 5.48 -7.13
CA SER A 94 14.55 4.96 -8.46
C SER A 94 13.25 4.83 -9.24
N LEU A 95 13.34 4.86 -10.58
CA LEU A 95 12.18 4.54 -11.41
C LEU A 95 11.75 3.10 -11.15
N GLY A 96 10.49 2.91 -10.81
CA GLY A 96 9.87 1.61 -10.63
C GLY A 96 9.42 0.97 -11.94
N ASP A 97 8.51 0.00 -11.86
CA ASP A 97 8.00 -0.69 -13.06
C ASP A 97 7.18 0.29 -13.92
N PRO A 98 7.64 0.62 -15.15
CA PRO A 98 6.93 1.56 -16.01
C PRO A 98 5.60 1.00 -16.57
N THR A 99 5.37 -0.32 -16.47
CA THR A 99 4.12 -0.95 -16.89
C THR A 99 3.01 -0.84 -15.83
N LYS A 100 3.37 -0.46 -14.61
CA LYS A 100 2.42 -0.22 -13.51
C LYS A 100 1.94 1.23 -13.57
N ALA A 101 0.73 1.40 -14.05
CA ALA A 101 0.11 2.72 -14.23
C ALA A 101 -0.19 3.43 -12.89
N GLY A 102 -0.48 4.75 -12.96
CA GLY A 102 -0.89 5.56 -11.83
C GLY A 102 0.26 6.21 -11.07
N PHE A 103 -0.11 6.90 -9.97
CA PHE A 103 0.81 7.64 -9.11
C PHE A 103 1.05 6.84 -7.83
N TRP A 104 2.24 6.25 -7.68
CA TRP A 104 2.57 5.42 -6.51
C TRP A 104 4.05 5.54 -6.14
N LEU A 105 4.32 5.25 -4.86
CA LEU A 105 5.66 5.11 -4.30
C LEU A 105 5.72 3.82 -3.46
N GLU A 106 6.55 2.88 -3.86
CA GLU A 106 6.91 1.71 -3.07
C GLU A 106 8.07 2.07 -2.16
N THR A 107 7.86 2.02 -0.84
CA THR A 107 8.79 2.57 0.14
C THR A 107 8.77 1.79 1.46
N PRO A 108 9.92 1.66 2.15
CA PRO A 108 9.98 1.10 3.50
C PRO A 108 9.59 2.11 4.60
N LEU A 109 9.19 3.34 4.24
CA LEU A 109 8.81 4.39 5.20
C LEU A 109 7.39 4.23 5.76
N VAL A 110 6.63 3.27 5.25
CA VAL A 110 5.27 2.95 5.71
C VAL A 110 5.12 1.45 5.93
N ASP A 111 4.32 1.08 6.94
CA ASP A 111 4.03 -0.32 7.28
C ASP A 111 2.72 -0.83 6.65
N ALA A 112 1.88 0.08 6.16
CA ALA A 112 0.61 -0.22 5.52
C ALA A 112 0.37 0.75 4.35
N PRO A 113 -0.45 0.34 3.34
CA PRO A 113 -0.85 1.24 2.26
C PRO A 113 -1.52 2.51 2.78
N ALA A 114 -1.12 3.65 2.24
CA ALA A 114 -1.64 4.96 2.64
C ALA A 114 -1.62 5.95 1.48
N LYS A 115 -2.41 7.01 1.57
CA LYS A 115 -2.26 8.16 0.70
C LYS A 115 -1.12 9.05 1.21
N GLY A 116 -0.39 9.63 0.28
CA GLY A 116 0.71 10.50 0.64
C GLY A 116 1.14 11.42 -0.49
N ARG A 117 2.19 12.15 -0.24
CA ARG A 117 2.74 13.12 -1.18
C ARG A 117 4.25 12.99 -1.22
N VAL A 118 4.81 13.09 -2.40
CA VAL A 118 6.25 13.21 -2.64
C VAL A 118 6.58 14.60 -3.11
N VAL A 119 7.74 15.11 -2.70
CA VAL A 119 8.28 16.40 -3.13
C VAL A 119 9.69 16.19 -3.64
N PHE A 120 9.99 16.73 -4.81
CA PHE A 120 11.37 16.77 -5.31
C PHE A 120 11.95 18.17 -5.07
N PRO A 121 12.90 18.34 -4.14
CA PRO A 121 13.47 19.64 -3.81
C PRO A 121 14.15 20.33 -4.99
N GLY A 122 14.67 19.55 -5.96
CA GLY A 122 15.35 20.06 -7.13
C GLY A 122 14.46 20.90 -8.07
N SER A 123 13.17 20.55 -8.20
CA SER A 123 12.18 21.30 -8.98
C SER A 123 11.20 22.11 -8.08
N GLY A 124 11.12 21.79 -6.80
CA GLY A 124 10.09 22.30 -5.89
C GLY A 124 8.67 21.75 -6.16
N LYS A 125 8.53 20.78 -7.08
CA LYS A 125 7.25 20.18 -7.44
C LYS A 125 6.90 19.00 -6.54
N SER A 126 5.60 18.75 -6.43
CA SER A 126 5.05 17.64 -5.64
C SER A 126 4.04 16.83 -6.44
N ALA A 127 3.85 15.57 -6.04
CA ALA A 127 2.81 14.70 -6.56
C ALA A 127 2.14 13.95 -5.40
N GLN A 128 0.82 13.85 -5.45
CA GLN A 128 0.08 12.93 -4.59
C GLN A 128 0.26 11.51 -5.12
N VAL A 129 0.50 10.57 -4.21
CA VAL A 129 0.83 9.18 -4.57
C VAL A 129 0.21 8.20 -3.56
N ASP A 130 -0.02 6.99 -4.02
CA ASP A 130 -0.27 5.86 -3.15
C ASP A 130 1.06 5.35 -2.59
N LEU A 131 1.20 5.40 -1.26
CA LEU A 131 2.34 4.82 -0.55
C LEU A 131 2.10 3.33 -0.37
N ILE A 132 3.00 2.51 -0.89
CA ILE A 132 2.92 1.05 -0.86
C ILE A 132 4.09 0.55 -0.02
N PRO A 133 3.83 -0.19 1.07
CA PRO A 133 4.90 -0.73 1.89
C PRO A 133 5.71 -1.78 1.14
N ILE A 134 7.03 -1.80 1.36
CA ILE A 134 7.93 -2.86 0.94
C ILE A 134 8.70 -3.40 2.13
N ASP A 135 8.89 -4.72 2.17
CA ASP A 135 9.73 -5.36 3.18
C ASP A 135 11.22 -5.15 2.84
N ALA A 136 11.75 -4.05 3.32
CA ALA A 136 13.13 -3.66 3.13
C ALA A 136 13.61 -2.85 4.34
N PRO A 137 14.92 -2.89 4.66
CA PRO A 137 15.45 -2.10 5.78
C PRO A 137 15.31 -0.61 5.51
N GLU A 138 15.22 0.18 6.59
CA GLU A 138 15.29 1.63 6.48
C GLU A 138 16.55 2.06 5.71
N GLY A 139 16.37 2.99 4.76
CA GLY A 139 17.47 3.43 3.90
C GLY A 139 17.69 2.59 2.63
N ALA A 140 16.93 1.52 2.40
CA ALA A 140 17.01 0.73 1.16
C ALA A 140 16.60 1.53 -0.10
N GLY A 141 16.07 2.73 0.06
CA GLY A 141 15.52 3.53 -1.02
C GLY A 141 14.08 3.15 -1.37
N SER A 142 13.54 3.81 -2.37
CA SER A 142 12.15 3.66 -2.78
C SER A 142 12.05 3.54 -4.30
N ARG A 143 10.92 3.01 -4.79
CA ARG A 143 10.60 2.95 -6.22
C ARG A 143 9.39 3.82 -6.51
N ILE A 144 9.53 4.77 -7.42
CA ILE A 144 8.49 5.72 -7.77
C ILE A 144 7.93 5.41 -9.16
N SER A 145 6.63 5.63 -9.37
CA SER A 145 6.01 5.46 -10.69
C SER A 145 6.54 6.44 -11.71
N LEU A 146 6.51 6.05 -12.99
CA LEU A 146 6.89 6.90 -14.10
C LEU A 146 6.09 8.20 -14.12
N ALA A 147 4.78 8.11 -13.93
CA ALA A 147 3.88 9.27 -13.92
C ALA A 147 4.22 10.26 -12.79
N ALA A 148 4.47 9.76 -11.57
CA ALA A 148 4.85 10.61 -10.44
C ALA A 148 6.22 11.27 -10.67
N MET A 149 7.20 10.50 -11.16
CA MET A 149 8.55 11.01 -11.43
C MET A 149 8.56 12.11 -12.49
N ARG A 150 7.73 11.98 -13.54
CA ARG A 150 7.53 13.03 -14.54
C ARG A 150 6.83 14.25 -13.96
N LEU A 151 5.80 14.05 -13.14
CA LEU A 151 5.02 15.15 -12.57
C LEU A 151 5.85 16.05 -11.65
N ILE A 152 6.76 15.45 -10.86
CA ILE A 152 7.69 16.21 -10.01
C ILE A 152 8.92 16.71 -10.78
N GLU A 153 9.01 16.44 -12.09
CA GLU A 153 10.16 16.80 -12.95
C GLU A 153 11.51 16.27 -12.43
N ALA A 154 11.50 15.07 -11.85
CA ALA A 154 12.72 14.40 -11.46
C ALA A 154 13.36 13.67 -12.65
N PRO A 155 14.70 13.62 -12.74
CA PRO A 155 15.40 12.91 -13.80
C PRO A 155 15.08 11.40 -13.77
N LEU A 156 14.62 10.82 -14.88
CA LEU A 156 14.19 9.43 -14.96
C LEU A 156 15.32 8.41 -14.86
N THR A 157 16.55 8.83 -15.17
CA THR A 157 17.74 7.97 -15.20
C THR A 157 18.61 8.10 -13.95
N ASP A 158 18.30 9.05 -13.09
CA ASP A 158 19.04 9.34 -11.87
C ASP A 158 18.37 8.71 -10.65
N LEU A 159 19.01 8.89 -9.51
CA LEU A 159 18.51 8.48 -8.20
C LEU A 159 18.25 9.72 -7.34
N PRO A 160 17.18 10.49 -7.63
CA PRO A 160 16.91 11.72 -6.90
C PRO A 160 16.53 11.43 -5.44
N THR A 161 16.95 12.32 -4.55
CA THR A 161 16.43 12.34 -3.18
C THR A 161 15.10 13.09 -3.17
N ILE A 162 14.07 12.47 -2.67
CA ILE A 162 12.72 13.03 -2.53
C ILE A 162 12.30 13.06 -1.07
N GLU A 163 11.45 14.01 -0.72
CA GLU A 163 10.77 14.09 0.57
C GLU A 163 9.42 13.37 0.48
N VAL A 164 9.07 12.62 1.54
CA VAL A 164 7.83 11.84 1.58
C VAL A 164 6.97 12.30 2.76
N TYR A 165 5.69 12.48 2.50
CA TYR A 165 4.69 12.87 3.48
C TYR A 165 3.51 11.90 3.41
N ILE A 166 2.98 11.49 4.57
CA ILE A 166 1.73 10.74 4.67
C ILE A 166 0.58 11.71 4.92
N GLU A 167 -0.54 11.51 4.23
CA GLU A 167 -1.76 12.25 4.54
C GLU A 167 -2.35 11.74 5.86
N GLY A 168 -2.88 12.64 6.66
CA GLY A 168 -3.43 12.34 7.97
C GLY A 168 -4.95 12.27 7.95
#